data_d116a971b4d4f9063adbed6e77fe498a
#
_entry.id   d116a971b4d4f9063adbed6e77fe498a
#
_cell.length_a   1.000
_cell.length_b   1.000
_cell.length_c   1.000
_cell.angle_alpha   90.00
_cell.angle_beta   90.00
_cell.angle_gamma   90.00
#
_symmetry.space_group_name_H-M   'P 1'
#
loop_
_entity.id
_entity.type
_entity.pdbx_description
1 polymer ?
#
loop_
_entity_poly.entity_id
_entity_poly.type
_entity_poly.pdbx_seq_one_letter_code
_entity_poly.pdbx_strand_id
1 'polypeptide(L)'
;SSWTTVYKLLLKSFDPNHYKLGHELVGWENGSKGVTAKFGNAKSETFDFMICADGVGSDSRKKLLPDVKNNYSGYVAWRGMVPESELDQRLSKRLSEAITYYVFANSHILVYPIPSLNGSVTKGKRLINFVWYRNYAEGSELNDLLTGNDNQYRPLSVPPGLLKEHHVLEAKAVARARMPEDIADLIEATKNPFIQVIYDVAVEKMVFQRICLLGDAAFVARPHAAAGSAKAAEDGWQLANCLEKKKDIDKSLKMWERTQLRLGEDLIRRTRLIGNRSQVYNNWNPKEKRFLFGLHKAGEQYE
;
A
#
# COMPACT_ATOMS: atom_id res chain seq x y z
N SER A 1 6.44 4.41 11.71
CA SER A 1 6.82 2.97 11.62
C SER A 1 7.11 2.60 10.19
N SER A 2 7.84 1.52 9.99
CA SER A 2 8.04 0.92 8.67
C SER A 2 7.17 -0.34 8.54
N TRP A 3 6.90 -0.76 7.30
CA TRP A 3 6.22 -2.03 7.03
C TRP A 3 6.91 -3.22 7.73
N THR A 4 8.24 -3.29 7.64
CA THR A 4 9.03 -4.35 8.29
C THR A 4 8.83 -4.38 9.80
N THR A 5 8.73 -3.22 10.46
CA THR A 5 8.49 -3.14 11.91
C THR A 5 7.11 -3.67 12.27
N VAL A 6 6.07 -3.27 11.54
CA VAL A 6 4.71 -3.76 11.77
C VAL A 6 4.63 -5.27 11.58
N TYR A 7 5.18 -5.77 10.45
CA TYR A 7 5.23 -7.20 10.17
C TYR A 7 5.92 -8.01 11.29
N LYS A 8 7.11 -7.58 11.73
CA LYS A 8 7.85 -8.27 12.81
C LYS A 8 7.08 -8.30 14.14
N LEU A 9 6.38 -7.22 14.47
CA LEU A 9 5.57 -7.15 15.68
C LEU A 9 4.37 -8.09 15.62
N LEU A 10 3.65 -8.10 14.50
CA LEU A 10 2.52 -9.02 14.30
C LEU A 10 2.98 -10.48 14.31
N LEU A 11 4.07 -10.79 13.60
CA LEU A 11 4.62 -12.14 13.58
C LEU A 11 5.05 -12.62 14.96
N LYS A 12 5.64 -11.76 15.79
CA LYS A 12 6.02 -12.08 17.17
C LYS A 12 4.81 -12.42 18.04
N SER A 13 3.65 -11.83 17.75
CA SER A 13 2.40 -12.04 18.49
C SER A 13 1.58 -13.21 17.96
N PHE A 14 1.97 -13.79 16.82
CA PHE A 14 1.25 -14.89 16.18
C PHE A 14 1.86 -16.25 16.60
N ASP A 15 1.02 -17.27 16.82
CA ASP A 15 1.51 -18.61 17.15
C ASP A 15 2.28 -19.21 15.95
N PRO A 16 3.58 -19.49 16.10
CA PRO A 16 4.41 -20.01 15.02
C PRO A 16 3.92 -21.36 14.46
N ASN A 17 3.20 -22.15 15.26
CA ASN A 17 2.65 -23.44 14.81
C ASN A 17 1.55 -23.26 13.74
N HIS A 18 0.90 -22.10 13.71
CA HIS A 18 -0.13 -21.76 12.73
C HIS A 18 0.39 -20.93 11.55
N TYR A 19 1.66 -20.51 11.56
CA TYR A 19 2.28 -19.77 10.47
C TYR A 19 2.99 -20.72 9.50
N LYS A 20 2.37 -21.00 8.36
CA LYS A 20 2.84 -21.99 7.39
C LYS A 20 3.45 -21.33 6.17
N LEU A 21 4.77 -21.28 6.10
CA LEU A 21 5.51 -20.87 4.90
C LEU A 21 5.50 -22.00 3.86
N GLY A 22 5.65 -21.63 2.57
CA GLY A 22 5.67 -22.60 1.46
C GLY A 22 4.31 -23.26 1.18
N HIS A 23 3.22 -22.66 1.66
CA HIS A 23 1.85 -23.09 1.41
C HIS A 23 1.16 -22.08 0.47
N GLU A 24 1.60 -22.03 -0.77
CA GLU A 24 0.97 -21.21 -1.80
C GLU A 24 -0.45 -21.73 -2.08
N LEU A 25 -1.45 -20.87 -1.93
CA LEU A 25 -2.84 -21.20 -2.24
C LEU A 25 -3.04 -21.23 -3.76
N VAL A 26 -3.28 -22.41 -4.33
CA VAL A 26 -3.49 -22.58 -5.78
C VAL A 26 -4.97 -22.73 -6.15
N GLY A 27 -5.84 -23.06 -5.19
CA GLY A 27 -7.27 -23.19 -5.42
C GLY A 27 -8.06 -23.48 -4.16
N TRP A 28 -9.37 -23.56 -4.29
CA TRP A 28 -10.28 -23.93 -3.21
C TRP A 28 -11.58 -24.50 -3.74
N GLU A 29 -12.27 -25.23 -2.86
CA GLU A 29 -13.67 -25.62 -3.00
C GLU A 29 -14.46 -24.94 -1.87
N ASN A 30 -15.47 -24.15 -2.25
CA ASN A 30 -16.25 -23.34 -1.31
C ASN A 30 -17.65 -23.93 -1.16
N GLY A 31 -18.03 -24.28 0.06
CA GLY A 31 -19.33 -24.87 0.40
C GLY A 31 -20.05 -24.11 1.51
N SER A 32 -21.29 -24.48 1.78
CA SER A 32 -22.11 -23.84 2.82
C SER A 32 -21.61 -24.10 4.24
N LYS A 33 -20.85 -25.17 4.45
CA LYS A 33 -20.36 -25.59 5.78
C LYS A 33 -18.88 -25.34 6.01
N GLY A 34 -18.13 -24.99 4.97
CA GLY A 34 -16.69 -24.77 5.06
C GLY A 34 -16.05 -24.59 3.71
N VAL A 35 -14.73 -24.37 3.71
CA VAL A 35 -13.91 -24.22 2.53
C VAL A 35 -12.72 -25.16 2.59
N THR A 36 -12.45 -25.87 1.50
CA THR A 36 -11.25 -26.71 1.35
C THR A 36 -10.24 -25.96 0.51
N ALA A 37 -9.15 -25.52 1.13
CA ALA A 37 -8.02 -24.86 0.48
C ALA A 37 -7.07 -25.91 -0.13
N LYS A 38 -6.58 -25.64 -1.34
CA LYS A 38 -5.62 -26.47 -2.07
C LYS A 38 -4.30 -25.70 -2.23
N PHE A 39 -3.20 -26.32 -1.84
CA PHE A 39 -1.88 -25.71 -1.84
C PHE A 39 -0.97 -26.31 -2.91
N GLY A 40 -0.01 -25.53 -3.40
CA GLY A 40 0.93 -25.93 -4.45
C GLY A 40 1.81 -27.13 -4.08
N ASN A 41 1.95 -27.44 -2.79
CA ASN A 41 2.63 -28.64 -2.28
C ASN A 41 1.75 -29.91 -2.27
N ALA A 42 0.65 -29.92 -3.02
CA ALA A 42 -0.34 -30.99 -3.12
C ALA A 42 -1.13 -31.30 -1.83
N LYS A 43 -1.03 -30.44 -0.80
CA LYS A 43 -1.85 -30.55 0.41
C LYS A 43 -3.21 -29.86 0.23
N SER A 44 -4.21 -30.39 0.91
CA SER A 44 -5.52 -29.77 1.02
C SER A 44 -5.97 -29.82 2.46
N GLU A 45 -6.54 -28.72 2.94
CA GLU A 45 -7.05 -28.61 4.32
C GLU A 45 -8.43 -27.96 4.30
N THR A 46 -9.31 -28.41 5.18
CA THR A 46 -10.68 -27.90 5.29
C THR A 46 -10.82 -27.03 6.52
N PHE A 47 -11.44 -25.87 6.35
CA PHE A 47 -11.64 -24.84 7.37
C PHE A 47 -13.10 -24.41 7.42
N ASP A 48 -13.53 -23.86 8.55
CA ASP A 48 -14.86 -23.28 8.71
C ASP A 48 -15.09 -22.09 7.78
N PHE A 49 -14.06 -21.27 7.54
CA PHE A 49 -14.03 -20.17 6.57
C PHE A 49 -12.59 -19.79 6.20
N MET A 50 -12.42 -19.04 5.11
CA MET A 50 -11.13 -18.60 4.60
C MET A 50 -11.10 -17.08 4.44
N ILE A 51 -10.03 -16.46 4.92
CA ILE A 51 -9.74 -15.03 4.73
C ILE A 51 -8.67 -14.90 3.66
N CYS A 52 -8.99 -14.22 2.56
CA CYS A 52 -8.04 -13.87 1.51
C CYS A 52 -7.52 -12.45 1.75
N ALA A 53 -6.28 -12.35 2.20
CA ALA A 53 -5.56 -11.10 2.46
C ALA A 53 -4.30 -11.01 1.57
N ASP A 54 -4.41 -11.41 0.32
CA ASP A 54 -3.35 -11.61 -0.67
C ASP A 54 -2.97 -10.33 -1.44
N GLY A 55 -3.37 -9.17 -0.91
CA GLY A 55 -2.83 -7.86 -1.25
C GLY A 55 -3.32 -7.28 -2.58
N VAL A 56 -2.60 -6.28 -3.09
CA VAL A 56 -2.98 -5.50 -4.29
C VAL A 56 -3.10 -6.37 -5.55
N GLY A 57 -2.25 -7.38 -5.68
CA GLY A 57 -2.24 -8.33 -6.81
C GLY A 57 -3.22 -9.49 -6.68
N SER A 58 -4.07 -9.51 -5.65
CA SER A 58 -4.92 -10.60 -5.19
C SER A 58 -5.44 -11.54 -6.30
N ASP A 59 -4.96 -12.76 -6.31
CA ASP A 59 -5.46 -13.82 -7.19
C ASP A 59 -6.82 -14.33 -6.70
N SER A 60 -7.07 -14.26 -5.40
CA SER A 60 -8.37 -14.56 -4.82
C SER A 60 -9.45 -13.60 -5.34
N ARG A 61 -9.16 -12.29 -5.38
CA ARG A 61 -10.08 -11.30 -5.98
C ARG A 61 -10.33 -11.59 -7.45
N LYS A 62 -9.28 -11.84 -8.24
CA LYS A 62 -9.41 -12.14 -9.67
C LYS A 62 -10.31 -13.35 -9.94
N LYS A 63 -10.24 -14.39 -9.08
CA LYS A 63 -11.10 -15.58 -9.18
C LYS A 63 -12.53 -15.32 -8.75
N LEU A 64 -12.74 -14.56 -7.66
CA LEU A 64 -14.07 -14.31 -7.09
C LEU A 64 -14.82 -13.18 -7.80
N LEU A 65 -14.09 -12.22 -8.36
CA LEU A 65 -14.59 -11.01 -9.01
C LEU A 65 -13.76 -10.72 -10.26
N PRO A 66 -13.88 -11.51 -11.34
CA PRO A 66 -13.04 -11.42 -12.53
C PRO A 66 -13.16 -10.08 -13.26
N ASP A 67 -14.28 -9.37 -13.10
CA ASP A 67 -14.53 -8.07 -13.73
C ASP A 67 -13.88 -6.90 -12.96
N VAL A 68 -13.47 -7.10 -11.71
CA VAL A 68 -12.81 -6.08 -10.90
C VAL A 68 -11.34 -5.99 -11.27
N LYS A 69 -10.97 -4.87 -11.89
CA LYS A 69 -9.60 -4.58 -12.35
C LYS A 69 -8.91 -3.56 -11.46
N ASN A 70 -7.60 -3.57 -11.49
CA ASN A 70 -6.79 -2.50 -10.91
C ASN A 70 -6.88 -1.28 -11.84
N ASN A 71 -7.49 -0.19 -11.36
CA ASN A 71 -7.61 1.04 -12.14
C ASN A 71 -6.37 1.90 -11.91
N TYR A 72 -5.56 2.10 -12.95
CA TYR A 72 -4.37 2.94 -12.87
C TYR A 72 -4.75 4.39 -12.57
N SER A 73 -4.04 5.01 -11.64
CA SER A 73 -4.36 6.36 -11.17
C SER A 73 -3.72 7.48 -11.99
N GLY A 74 -2.95 7.15 -13.03
CA GLY A 74 -2.24 8.09 -13.89
C GLY A 74 -0.85 8.48 -13.38
N TYR A 75 -0.37 7.87 -12.28
CA TYR A 75 0.94 8.15 -11.69
C TYR A 75 1.53 6.96 -10.93
N VAL A 76 2.81 7.02 -10.70
CA VAL A 76 3.57 6.07 -9.88
C VAL A 76 4.20 6.76 -8.68
N ALA A 77 4.53 6.00 -7.66
CA ALA A 77 5.36 6.43 -6.54
C ALA A 77 6.80 5.99 -6.77
N TRP A 78 7.70 6.94 -6.98
CA TRP A 78 9.14 6.76 -6.85
C TRP A 78 9.50 6.75 -5.37
N ARG A 79 10.27 5.77 -4.97
CA ARG A 79 10.62 5.58 -3.56
C ARG A 79 12.11 5.34 -3.42
N GLY A 80 12.65 5.78 -2.29
CA GLY A 80 14.03 5.53 -1.94
C GLY A 80 14.26 5.69 -0.45
N MET A 81 15.35 5.13 0.00
CA MET A 81 15.77 5.20 1.40
C MET A 81 17.26 5.46 1.45
N VAL A 82 17.68 6.38 2.30
CA VAL A 82 19.09 6.68 2.56
C VAL A 82 19.34 6.52 4.07
N PRO A 83 20.41 5.83 4.49
CA PRO A 83 20.81 5.82 5.90
C PRO A 83 21.04 7.25 6.39
N GLU A 84 20.44 7.60 7.54
CA GLU A 84 20.60 8.94 8.12
C GLU A 84 22.07 9.30 8.36
N SER A 85 22.91 8.30 8.60
CA SER A 85 24.36 8.45 8.75
C SER A 85 25.14 8.78 7.46
N GLU A 86 24.54 8.54 6.29
CA GLU A 86 25.13 8.89 4.99
C GLU A 86 24.74 10.29 4.51
N LEU A 87 23.80 10.96 5.20
CA LEU A 87 23.41 12.33 4.92
C LEU A 87 24.33 13.32 5.62
N ASP A 88 24.60 14.45 4.98
CA ASP A 88 25.30 15.54 5.63
C ASP A 88 24.49 16.08 6.84
N GLN A 89 25.17 16.84 7.72
CA GLN A 89 24.57 17.34 8.95
C GLN A 89 23.38 18.28 8.68
N ARG A 90 23.40 19.05 7.58
CA ARG A 90 22.33 19.97 7.19
C ARG A 90 21.08 19.19 6.81
N LEU A 91 21.21 18.21 5.93
CA LEU A 91 20.10 17.35 5.47
C LEU A 91 19.51 16.55 6.64
N SER A 92 20.35 15.90 7.43
CA SER A 92 19.90 15.13 8.60
C SER A 92 19.10 16.01 9.56
N LYS A 93 19.58 17.22 9.89
CA LYS A 93 18.88 18.15 10.78
C LYS A 93 17.50 18.57 10.24
N ARG A 94 17.36 18.77 8.93
CA ARG A 94 16.10 19.25 8.31
C ARG A 94 15.07 18.15 8.05
N LEU A 95 15.52 16.94 7.70
CA LEU A 95 14.65 15.90 7.20
C LEU A 95 14.34 14.79 8.22
N SER A 96 15.00 14.78 9.38
CA SER A 96 14.93 13.65 10.31
C SER A 96 13.94 13.82 11.48
N GLU A 97 13.30 14.97 11.64
CA GLU A 97 12.43 15.24 12.81
C GLU A 97 10.95 15.39 12.46
N ALA A 98 10.60 15.41 11.18
CA ALA A 98 9.21 15.62 10.74
C ALA A 98 8.91 14.89 9.42
N ILE A 99 7.64 14.85 9.06
CA ILE A 99 7.23 14.54 7.69
C ILE A 99 7.29 15.84 6.90
N THR A 100 8.18 15.91 5.92
CA THR A 100 8.36 17.06 5.05
C THR A 100 7.62 16.84 3.74
N TYR A 101 6.76 17.78 3.37
CA TYR A 101 6.05 17.79 2.09
C TYR A 101 6.56 18.88 1.18
N TYR A 102 6.72 18.57 -0.09
CA TYR A 102 6.87 19.54 -1.15
C TYR A 102 5.92 19.23 -2.29
N VAL A 103 5.06 20.20 -2.63
CA VAL A 103 4.02 20.06 -3.65
C VAL A 103 4.32 21.05 -4.77
N PHE A 104 4.32 20.58 -5.99
CA PHE A 104 4.53 21.36 -7.19
C PHE A 104 3.65 20.85 -8.33
N ALA A 105 3.67 21.53 -9.48
CA ALA A 105 2.75 21.23 -10.57
C ALA A 105 2.76 19.75 -10.96
N ASN A 106 1.60 19.09 -10.84
CA ASN A 106 1.32 17.68 -11.15
C ASN A 106 2.24 16.70 -10.43
N SER A 107 2.70 17.05 -9.23
CA SER A 107 3.60 16.20 -8.48
C SER A 107 3.67 16.61 -7.00
N HIS A 108 4.03 15.69 -6.15
CA HIS A 108 4.45 15.98 -4.79
C HIS A 108 5.38 14.90 -4.26
N ILE A 109 6.18 15.27 -3.29
CA ILE A 109 7.07 14.37 -2.57
C ILE A 109 6.86 14.54 -1.07
N LEU A 110 6.96 13.43 -0.35
CA LEU A 110 7.03 13.42 1.11
C LEU A 110 8.30 12.70 1.55
N VAL A 111 8.96 13.27 2.56
CA VAL A 111 10.19 12.77 3.14
C VAL A 111 9.98 12.60 4.64
N TYR A 112 10.37 11.47 5.20
CA TYR A 112 10.22 11.20 6.62
C TYR A 112 11.18 10.11 7.12
N PRO A 113 11.60 10.16 8.41
CA PRO A 113 12.42 9.11 8.98
C PRO A 113 11.60 7.85 9.26
N ILE A 114 12.23 6.71 9.05
CA ILE A 114 11.70 5.38 9.40
C ILE A 114 12.74 4.60 10.21
N PRO A 115 12.34 3.59 10.98
CA PRO A 115 13.30 2.69 11.62
C PRO A 115 14.27 2.08 10.62
N SER A 116 15.51 1.86 11.02
CA SER A 116 16.49 1.13 10.21
C SER A 116 16.07 -0.33 9.99
N LEU A 117 16.79 -1.06 9.13
CA LEU A 117 16.47 -2.44 8.79
C LEU A 117 16.50 -3.38 10.02
N ASN A 118 17.32 -3.07 11.03
CA ASN A 118 17.36 -3.78 12.31
C ASN A 118 16.31 -3.27 13.34
N GLY A 119 15.49 -2.28 12.96
CA GLY A 119 14.43 -1.72 13.80
C GLY A 119 14.87 -0.54 14.70
N SER A 120 16.11 -0.06 14.60
CA SER A 120 16.57 1.08 15.41
C SER A 120 15.81 2.36 15.06
N VAL A 121 15.32 3.06 16.07
CA VAL A 121 14.70 4.40 15.99
C VAL A 121 15.63 5.51 16.48
N THR A 122 16.86 5.15 16.88
CA THR A 122 17.85 6.09 17.39
C THR A 122 18.25 7.07 16.29
N LYS A 123 18.26 8.37 16.61
CA LYS A 123 18.72 9.43 15.71
C LYS A 123 20.14 9.13 15.20
N GLY A 124 20.38 9.37 13.91
CA GLY A 124 21.63 9.03 13.23
C GLY A 124 21.75 7.56 12.78
N LYS A 125 20.83 6.67 13.24
CA LYS A 125 20.81 5.25 12.87
C LYS A 125 19.54 4.83 12.12
N ARG A 126 18.67 5.78 11.78
CA ARG A 126 17.43 5.58 11.06
C ARG A 126 17.67 5.58 9.55
N LEU A 127 16.60 5.36 8.78
CA LEU A 127 16.57 5.61 7.35
C LEU A 127 15.71 6.85 7.09
N ILE A 128 16.13 7.69 6.17
CA ILE A 128 15.32 8.75 5.60
C ILE A 128 14.69 8.20 4.33
N ASN A 129 13.37 8.08 4.36
CA ASN A 129 12.58 7.55 3.26
C ASN A 129 11.90 8.69 2.51
N PHE A 130 11.83 8.59 1.19
CA PHE A 130 10.97 9.46 0.41
C PHE A 130 9.95 8.67 -0.41
N VAL A 131 8.84 9.35 -0.73
CA VAL A 131 7.83 8.90 -1.67
C VAL A 131 7.50 10.08 -2.57
N TRP A 132 7.87 9.99 -3.84
CA TRP A 132 7.67 11.03 -4.85
C TRP A 132 6.70 10.54 -5.91
N TYR A 133 5.56 11.20 -6.05
CA TYR A 133 4.53 10.85 -7.03
C TYR A 133 4.77 11.60 -8.33
N ARG A 134 4.87 10.85 -9.43
CA ARG A 134 5.11 11.34 -10.78
C ARG A 134 4.07 10.76 -11.74
N ASN A 135 3.52 11.63 -12.59
CA ASN A 135 2.57 11.22 -13.62
C ASN A 135 3.31 10.54 -14.77
N TYR A 136 2.74 9.45 -15.26
CA TYR A 136 3.17 8.71 -16.45
C TYR A 136 1.94 8.35 -17.26
N ALA A 137 2.00 8.60 -18.58
CA ALA A 137 0.92 8.19 -19.48
C ALA A 137 0.81 6.67 -19.55
N GLU A 138 -0.41 6.16 -19.47
CA GLU A 138 -0.67 4.74 -19.69
C GLU A 138 -0.25 4.35 -21.11
N GLY A 139 0.28 3.14 -21.29
CA GLY A 139 0.78 2.65 -22.56
C GLY A 139 2.30 2.58 -22.60
N SER A 140 2.94 3.05 -23.68
CA SER A 140 4.38 2.83 -23.92
C SER A 140 5.27 3.43 -22.85
N GLU A 141 4.98 4.64 -22.39
CA GLU A 141 5.78 5.32 -21.36
C GLU A 141 5.78 4.54 -20.04
N LEU A 142 4.59 4.19 -19.54
CA LEU A 142 4.46 3.41 -18.33
C LEU A 142 5.04 2.01 -18.47
N ASN A 143 4.83 1.35 -19.63
CA ASN A 143 5.35 0.01 -19.88
C ASN A 143 6.89 -0.03 -19.91
N ASP A 144 7.53 0.99 -20.50
CA ASP A 144 8.99 1.10 -20.49
C ASP A 144 9.53 1.29 -19.07
N LEU A 145 8.90 2.15 -18.28
CA LEU A 145 9.24 2.38 -16.87
C LEU A 145 9.09 1.10 -16.02
N LEU A 146 8.06 0.29 -16.29
CA LEU A 146 7.76 -0.94 -15.55
C LEU A 146 8.52 -2.16 -16.07
N THR A 147 9.29 -2.02 -17.15
CA THR A 147 10.19 -3.04 -17.65
C THR A 147 11.58 -2.84 -17.06
N GLY A 148 12.00 -3.75 -16.20
CA GLY A 148 13.29 -3.68 -15.52
C GLY A 148 14.50 -3.79 -16.46
N ASN A 149 15.71 -3.58 -15.90
CA ASN A 149 16.98 -3.80 -16.62
C ASN A 149 17.23 -5.26 -16.98
N ASP A 150 16.46 -6.18 -16.39
CA ASP A 150 16.40 -7.61 -16.73
C ASP A 150 15.37 -7.92 -17.83
N ASN A 151 14.80 -6.90 -18.47
CA ASN A 151 13.76 -6.98 -19.50
C ASN A 151 12.44 -7.64 -19.05
N GLN A 152 12.20 -7.76 -17.75
CA GLN A 152 10.94 -8.29 -17.24
C GLN A 152 9.94 -7.16 -16.91
N TYR A 153 8.75 -7.28 -17.46
CA TYR A 153 7.64 -6.38 -17.16
C TYR A 153 7.01 -6.70 -15.79
N ARG A 154 6.84 -5.67 -14.96
CA ARG A 154 6.30 -5.79 -13.60
C ARG A 154 5.17 -4.79 -13.37
N PRO A 155 3.90 -5.20 -13.50
CA PRO A 155 2.77 -4.28 -13.51
C PRO A 155 2.51 -3.57 -12.18
N LEU A 156 3.04 -4.05 -11.07
CA LEU A 156 2.75 -3.49 -9.74
C LEU A 156 3.92 -2.67 -9.16
N SER A 157 5.15 -3.12 -9.39
CA SER A 157 6.33 -2.51 -8.77
C SER A 157 7.60 -2.98 -9.46
N VAL A 158 8.54 -2.07 -9.68
CA VAL A 158 9.93 -2.40 -10.07
C VAL A 158 10.80 -2.32 -8.82
N PRO A 159 11.35 -3.44 -8.34
CA PRO A 159 12.14 -3.49 -7.11
C PRO A 159 13.44 -2.68 -7.15
N PRO A 160 14.05 -2.37 -5.99
CA PRO A 160 15.35 -1.72 -5.91
C PRO A 160 16.42 -2.45 -6.74
N GLY A 161 17.20 -1.68 -7.50
CA GLY A 161 18.28 -2.19 -8.36
C GLY A 161 17.83 -2.75 -9.72
N LEU A 162 16.53 -2.81 -9.99
CA LEU A 162 16.00 -3.31 -11.27
C LEU A 162 15.48 -2.21 -12.20
N LEU A 163 15.51 -0.94 -11.80
CA LEU A 163 15.18 0.15 -12.71
C LEU A 163 16.27 0.31 -13.78
N LYS A 164 15.85 0.62 -15.01
CA LYS A 164 16.77 1.03 -16.06
C LYS A 164 17.47 2.34 -15.68
N GLU A 165 18.76 2.40 -15.93
CA GLU A 165 19.61 3.55 -15.52
C GLU A 165 19.09 4.88 -16.03
N HIS A 166 18.65 4.96 -17.29
CA HIS A 166 18.18 6.19 -17.89
C HIS A 166 16.96 6.79 -17.15
N HIS A 167 16.05 5.95 -16.61
CA HIS A 167 14.94 6.43 -15.80
C HIS A 167 15.41 7.00 -14.46
N VAL A 168 16.43 6.38 -13.85
CA VAL A 168 17.01 6.87 -12.60
C VAL A 168 17.70 8.23 -12.82
N LEU A 169 18.50 8.35 -13.88
CA LEU A 169 19.20 9.60 -14.24
C LEU A 169 18.20 10.71 -14.57
N GLU A 170 17.16 10.41 -15.34
CA GLU A 170 16.09 11.36 -15.66
C GLU A 170 15.37 11.84 -14.39
N ALA A 171 15.01 10.91 -13.48
CA ALA A 171 14.36 11.28 -12.23
C ALA A 171 15.25 12.20 -11.36
N LYS A 172 16.55 11.95 -11.26
CA LYS A 172 17.52 12.80 -10.56
C LYS A 172 17.63 14.18 -11.22
N ALA A 173 17.69 14.24 -12.53
CA ALA A 173 17.73 15.51 -13.27
C ALA A 173 16.47 16.35 -13.03
N VAL A 174 15.28 15.73 -13.07
CA VAL A 174 14.00 16.41 -12.76
C VAL A 174 13.97 16.89 -11.31
N ALA A 175 14.43 16.09 -10.36
CA ALA A 175 14.51 16.49 -8.96
C ALA A 175 15.40 17.73 -8.78
N ARG A 176 16.58 17.72 -9.40
CA ARG A 176 17.54 18.86 -9.36
C ARG A 176 16.97 20.14 -9.97
N ALA A 177 16.19 20.01 -11.05
CA ALA A 177 15.60 21.16 -11.75
C ALA A 177 14.36 21.73 -11.04
N ARG A 178 13.61 20.94 -10.27
CA ARG A 178 12.26 21.31 -9.82
C ARG A 178 12.05 21.31 -8.31
N MET A 179 12.96 20.75 -7.53
CA MET A 179 12.80 20.62 -6.08
C MET A 179 13.78 21.50 -5.30
N PRO A 180 13.47 21.81 -4.04
CA PRO A 180 14.45 22.40 -3.13
C PRO A 180 15.71 21.55 -3.04
N GLU A 181 16.85 22.20 -2.89
CA GLU A 181 18.18 21.58 -2.87
C GLU A 181 18.27 20.38 -1.92
N ASP A 182 17.74 20.52 -0.69
CA ASP A 182 17.76 19.43 0.31
C ASP A 182 17.05 18.15 -0.16
N ILE A 183 15.92 18.30 -0.86
CA ILE A 183 15.16 17.17 -1.38
C ILE A 183 15.87 16.57 -2.59
N ALA A 184 16.39 17.41 -3.47
CA ALA A 184 17.17 16.98 -4.64
C ALA A 184 18.42 16.21 -4.21
N ASP A 185 19.14 16.67 -3.18
CA ASP A 185 20.33 16.01 -2.64
C ASP A 185 19.99 14.64 -2.05
N LEU A 186 18.85 14.51 -1.36
CA LEU A 186 18.36 13.20 -0.85
C LEU A 186 18.10 12.23 -2.00
N ILE A 187 17.45 12.68 -3.08
CA ILE A 187 17.19 11.84 -4.26
C ILE A 187 18.49 11.45 -4.94
N GLU A 188 19.46 12.39 -5.06
CA GLU A 188 20.77 12.14 -5.62
C GLU A 188 21.56 11.10 -4.83
N ALA A 189 21.52 11.17 -3.50
CA ALA A 189 22.16 10.21 -2.59
C ALA A 189 21.53 8.80 -2.62
N THR A 190 20.34 8.66 -3.21
CA THR A 190 19.65 7.37 -3.25
C THR A 190 20.27 6.45 -4.30
N LYS A 191 20.87 5.33 -3.83
CA LYS A 191 21.58 4.36 -4.70
C LYS A 191 20.62 3.50 -5.52
N ASN A 192 19.56 3.01 -4.89
CA ASN A 192 18.62 2.05 -5.48
C ASN A 192 17.17 2.52 -5.29
N PRO A 193 16.72 3.52 -6.04
CA PRO A 193 15.31 3.88 -6.04
C PRO A 193 14.47 2.75 -6.63
N PHE A 194 13.19 2.73 -6.30
CA PHE A 194 12.23 1.77 -6.82
C PHE A 194 10.89 2.42 -7.08
N ILE A 195 10.01 1.71 -7.80
CA ILE A 195 8.72 2.24 -8.22
C ILE A 195 7.59 1.36 -7.72
N GLN A 196 6.52 1.99 -7.31
CA GLN A 196 5.22 1.36 -7.09
C GLN A 196 4.15 2.06 -7.91
N VAL A 197 3.40 1.28 -8.68
CA VAL A 197 2.25 1.81 -9.43
C VAL A 197 1.11 2.11 -8.47
N ILE A 198 0.45 3.24 -8.66
CA ILE A 198 -0.69 3.62 -7.84
C ILE A 198 -1.97 3.21 -8.55
N TYR A 199 -2.70 2.33 -7.88
CA TYR A 199 -3.99 1.80 -8.34
C TYR A 199 -5.11 2.18 -7.37
N ASP A 200 -6.30 2.22 -7.93
CA ASP A 200 -7.55 2.18 -7.18
C ASP A 200 -8.23 0.83 -7.42
N VAL A 201 -8.61 0.15 -6.34
CA VAL A 201 -9.46 -1.04 -6.39
C VAL A 201 -10.56 -0.88 -5.35
N ALA A 202 -11.78 -1.15 -5.75
CA ALA A 202 -12.94 -1.25 -4.87
C ALA A 202 -13.79 -2.44 -5.31
N VAL A 203 -14.19 -3.27 -4.37
CA VAL A 203 -15.09 -4.39 -4.62
C VAL A 203 -16.51 -4.05 -4.14
N GLU A 204 -17.52 -4.56 -4.83
CA GLU A 204 -18.92 -4.43 -4.43
C GLU A 204 -19.36 -5.52 -3.44
N LYS A 205 -18.51 -6.53 -3.22
CA LYS A 205 -18.75 -7.66 -2.35
C LYS A 205 -17.45 -8.16 -1.74
N MET A 206 -17.45 -8.41 -0.44
CA MET A 206 -16.31 -8.94 0.29
C MET A 206 -16.51 -10.38 0.76
N VAL A 207 -17.74 -10.88 0.85
CA VAL A 207 -18.07 -12.21 1.39
C VAL A 207 -18.68 -13.11 0.31
N PHE A 208 -18.12 -14.29 0.13
CA PHE A 208 -18.51 -15.31 -0.84
C PHE A 208 -18.71 -16.64 -0.11
N GLN A 209 -19.91 -16.85 0.45
CA GLN A 209 -20.19 -17.97 1.37
C GLN A 209 -19.18 -18.00 2.54
N ARG A 210 -18.25 -18.94 2.54
CA ARG A 210 -17.23 -19.11 3.59
C ARG A 210 -15.87 -18.50 3.25
N ILE A 211 -15.80 -17.65 2.22
CA ILE A 211 -14.59 -16.93 1.84
C ILE A 211 -14.85 -15.44 1.97
N CYS A 212 -13.88 -14.70 2.50
CA CYS A 212 -13.92 -13.24 2.48
C CYS A 212 -12.60 -12.62 1.99
N LEU A 213 -12.72 -11.48 1.29
CA LEU A 213 -11.59 -10.62 0.90
C LEU A 213 -11.35 -9.57 1.99
N LEU A 214 -10.09 -9.31 2.35
CA LEU A 214 -9.71 -8.39 3.43
C LEU A 214 -8.53 -7.49 3.00
N GLY A 215 -8.51 -6.26 3.49
CA GLY A 215 -7.43 -5.31 3.22
C GLY A 215 -7.30 -4.97 1.73
N ASP A 216 -6.07 -4.94 1.21
CA ASP A 216 -5.79 -4.62 -0.19
C ASP A 216 -6.32 -5.67 -1.18
N ALA A 217 -6.69 -6.86 -0.73
CA ALA A 217 -7.41 -7.82 -1.55
C ALA A 217 -8.82 -7.33 -1.94
N ALA A 218 -9.45 -6.51 -1.09
CA ALA A 218 -10.76 -5.90 -1.34
C ALA A 218 -10.67 -4.44 -1.80
N PHE A 219 -9.87 -3.62 -1.12
CA PHE A 219 -9.79 -2.17 -1.37
C PHE A 219 -8.35 -1.70 -1.42
N VAL A 220 -7.87 -1.31 -2.59
CA VAL A 220 -6.58 -0.66 -2.77
C VAL A 220 -6.79 0.85 -2.83
N ALA A 221 -6.46 1.54 -1.77
CA ALA A 221 -6.58 2.98 -1.68
C ALA A 221 -5.26 3.67 -2.02
N ARG A 222 -5.33 4.83 -2.70
CA ARG A 222 -4.15 5.66 -2.93
C ARG A 222 -3.50 6.03 -1.59
N PRO A 223 -2.17 6.06 -1.49
CA PRO A 223 -1.47 6.16 -0.20
C PRO A 223 -1.55 7.52 0.50
N HIS A 224 -2.16 8.52 -0.14
CA HIS A 224 -2.17 9.92 0.31
C HIS A 224 -2.78 10.17 1.69
N ALA A 225 -3.68 9.31 2.15
CA ALA A 225 -4.25 9.39 3.49
C ALA A 225 -3.46 8.61 4.55
N ALA A 226 -2.40 7.88 4.16
CA ALA A 226 -1.65 6.96 5.04
C ALA A 226 -2.55 5.97 5.81
N ALA A 227 -3.66 5.52 5.20
CA ALA A 227 -4.74 4.77 5.87
C ALA A 227 -4.88 3.31 5.43
N GLY A 228 -4.14 2.83 4.40
CA GLY A 228 -4.28 1.47 3.89
C GLY A 228 -4.04 0.39 4.95
N SER A 229 -2.91 0.47 5.67
CA SER A 229 -2.62 -0.48 6.76
C SER A 229 -3.62 -0.39 7.92
N ALA A 230 -4.09 0.81 8.24
CA ALA A 230 -5.11 1.01 9.27
C ALA A 230 -6.46 0.39 8.83
N LYS A 231 -6.83 0.52 7.53
CA LYS A 231 -8.02 -0.13 6.97
C LYS A 231 -7.92 -1.66 7.06
N ALA A 232 -6.79 -2.25 6.70
CA ALA A 232 -6.58 -3.69 6.79
C ALA A 232 -6.65 -4.19 8.25
N ALA A 233 -6.08 -3.44 9.20
CA ALA A 233 -6.18 -3.73 10.63
C ALA A 233 -7.62 -3.62 11.15
N GLU A 234 -8.36 -2.60 10.74
CA GLU A 234 -9.77 -2.40 11.09
C GLU A 234 -10.65 -3.53 10.53
N ASP A 235 -10.39 -3.97 9.29
CA ASP A 235 -11.08 -5.13 8.72
C ASP A 235 -10.92 -6.37 9.60
N GLY A 236 -9.68 -6.69 9.98
CA GLY A 236 -9.40 -7.84 10.83
C GLY A 236 -10.00 -7.73 12.22
N TRP A 237 -9.88 -6.56 12.84
CA TRP A 237 -10.41 -6.27 14.16
C TRP A 237 -11.94 -6.41 14.22
N GLN A 238 -12.63 -5.81 13.26
CA GLN A 238 -14.10 -5.89 13.20
C GLN A 238 -14.59 -7.27 12.83
N LEU A 239 -13.83 -8.04 12.02
CA LEU A 239 -14.17 -9.43 11.74
C LEU A 239 -14.11 -10.26 13.02
N ALA A 240 -13.06 -10.15 13.81
CA ALA A 240 -12.94 -10.83 15.09
C ALA A 240 -14.10 -10.48 16.04
N ASN A 241 -14.38 -9.17 16.19
CA ASN A 241 -15.50 -8.70 17.01
C ASN A 241 -16.87 -9.26 16.56
N CYS A 242 -17.09 -9.40 15.25
CA CYS A 242 -18.34 -9.96 14.72
C CYS A 242 -18.44 -11.46 15.00
N LEU A 243 -17.33 -12.19 14.91
CA LEU A 243 -17.28 -13.64 15.20
C LEU A 243 -17.48 -13.94 16.69
N GLU A 244 -16.89 -13.13 17.58
CA GLU A 244 -17.11 -13.25 19.03
C GLU A 244 -18.57 -13.02 19.44
N LYS A 245 -19.19 -11.99 18.89
CA LYS A 245 -20.58 -11.61 19.25
C LYS A 245 -21.64 -12.58 18.77
N LYS A 246 -21.36 -13.32 17.72
CA LYS A 246 -22.32 -14.23 17.09
C LYS A 246 -21.69 -15.59 16.84
N LYS A 247 -22.34 -16.65 17.32
CA LYS A 247 -21.90 -18.04 17.07
C LYS A 247 -22.11 -18.48 15.61
N ASP A 248 -22.92 -17.74 14.85
CA ASP A 248 -23.25 -18.03 13.45
C ASP A 248 -22.28 -17.27 12.53
N ILE A 249 -21.39 -17.98 11.89
CA ILE A 249 -20.36 -17.42 11.00
C ILE A 249 -21.00 -16.65 9.85
N ASP A 250 -22.07 -17.16 9.23
CA ASP A 250 -22.69 -16.52 8.07
C ASP A 250 -23.29 -15.15 8.42
N LYS A 251 -23.92 -15.07 9.60
CA LYS A 251 -24.43 -13.80 10.12
C LYS A 251 -23.31 -12.82 10.50
N SER A 252 -22.22 -13.33 11.05
CA SER A 252 -21.03 -12.54 11.39
C SER A 252 -20.40 -11.94 10.15
N LEU A 253 -20.16 -12.74 9.12
CA LEU A 253 -19.57 -12.30 7.87
C LEU A 253 -20.44 -11.24 7.16
N LYS A 254 -21.75 -11.45 7.08
CA LYS A 254 -22.68 -10.46 6.48
C LYS A 254 -22.72 -9.13 7.23
N MET A 255 -22.69 -9.17 8.57
CA MET A 255 -22.68 -7.96 9.39
C MET A 255 -21.38 -7.19 9.21
N TRP A 256 -20.24 -7.89 9.21
CA TRP A 256 -18.92 -7.34 8.96
C TRP A 256 -18.81 -6.71 7.57
N GLU A 257 -19.20 -7.44 6.52
CA GLU A 257 -19.16 -6.97 5.14
C GLU A 257 -19.85 -5.63 4.95
N ARG A 258 -21.07 -5.48 5.45
CA ARG A 258 -21.87 -4.25 5.32
C ARG A 258 -21.14 -3.02 5.83
N THR A 259 -20.40 -3.14 6.93
CA THR A 259 -19.65 -2.03 7.51
C THR A 259 -18.36 -1.77 6.75
N GLN A 260 -17.65 -2.83 6.37
CA GLN A 260 -16.34 -2.70 5.74
C GLN A 260 -16.41 -2.28 4.28
N LEU A 261 -17.49 -2.60 3.55
CA LEU A 261 -17.76 -2.05 2.22
C LEU A 261 -17.86 -0.52 2.27
N ARG A 262 -18.70 0.01 3.15
CA ARG A 262 -18.87 1.48 3.30
C ARG A 262 -17.55 2.17 3.68
N LEU A 263 -16.81 1.59 4.62
CA LEU A 263 -15.51 2.14 5.03
C LEU A 263 -14.51 2.15 3.87
N GLY A 264 -14.47 1.07 3.07
CA GLY A 264 -13.59 0.96 1.91
C GLY A 264 -13.96 1.97 0.82
N GLU A 265 -15.24 2.09 0.47
CA GLU A 265 -15.74 3.06 -0.51
C GLU A 265 -15.42 4.51 -0.12
N ASP A 266 -15.66 4.88 1.16
CA ASP A 266 -15.36 6.20 1.68
C ASP A 266 -13.85 6.49 1.62
N LEU A 267 -13.01 5.52 1.96
CA LEU A 267 -11.56 5.66 1.87
C LEU A 267 -11.10 5.86 0.42
N ILE A 268 -11.58 5.05 -0.52
CA ILE A 268 -11.25 5.19 -1.95
C ILE A 268 -11.64 6.59 -2.45
N ARG A 269 -12.88 7.02 -2.18
CA ARG A 269 -13.37 8.34 -2.59
C ARG A 269 -12.48 9.46 -2.05
N ARG A 270 -12.13 9.40 -0.76
CA ARG A 270 -11.30 10.40 -0.11
C ARG A 270 -9.88 10.42 -0.66
N THR A 271 -9.25 9.27 -0.82
CA THR A 271 -7.88 9.21 -1.32
C THR A 271 -7.74 9.61 -2.78
N ARG A 272 -8.77 9.38 -3.60
CA ARG A 272 -8.87 9.92 -4.97
C ARG A 272 -8.92 11.45 -4.95
N LEU A 273 -9.74 12.05 -4.09
CA LEU A 273 -9.81 13.51 -3.95
C LEU A 273 -8.46 14.09 -3.58
N ILE A 274 -7.78 13.54 -2.57
CA ILE A 274 -6.45 14.01 -2.14
C ILE A 274 -5.45 13.89 -3.30
N GLY A 275 -5.34 12.72 -3.93
CA GLY A 275 -4.41 12.49 -5.02
C GLY A 275 -4.66 13.39 -6.24
N ASN A 276 -5.91 13.58 -6.63
CA ASN A 276 -6.25 14.43 -7.76
C ASN A 276 -5.91 15.91 -7.53
N ARG A 277 -5.98 16.40 -6.26
CA ARG A 277 -5.61 17.77 -5.91
C ARG A 277 -4.16 18.10 -6.25
N SER A 278 -3.24 17.19 -5.99
CA SER A 278 -1.81 17.39 -6.28
C SER A 278 -1.42 16.93 -7.68
N GLN A 279 -1.94 15.80 -8.15
CA GLN A 279 -1.48 15.18 -9.39
C GLN A 279 -2.20 15.68 -10.65
N VAL A 280 -3.43 16.19 -10.51
CA VAL A 280 -4.27 16.58 -11.64
C VAL A 280 -4.61 18.07 -11.60
N TYR A 281 -5.18 18.54 -10.48
CA TYR A 281 -5.79 19.87 -10.42
C TYR A 281 -4.84 20.98 -9.93
N ASN A 282 -3.69 20.65 -9.37
CA ASN A 282 -2.71 21.60 -8.81
C ASN A 282 -3.31 22.58 -7.78
N ASN A 283 -4.31 22.14 -7.01
CA ASN A 283 -5.03 22.95 -6.04
C ASN A 283 -5.03 22.32 -4.64
N TRP A 284 -3.95 21.60 -4.31
CA TRP A 284 -3.77 21.01 -2.99
C TRP A 284 -3.64 22.11 -1.91
N ASN A 285 -4.43 21.98 -0.84
CA ASN A 285 -4.41 22.88 0.30
C ASN A 285 -4.20 22.10 1.60
N PRO A 286 -3.05 22.23 2.27
CA PRO A 286 -2.74 21.47 3.49
C PRO A 286 -3.64 21.81 4.70
N LYS A 287 -4.37 22.95 4.66
CA LYS A 287 -5.25 23.39 5.74
C LYS A 287 -6.66 22.79 5.62
N GLU A 288 -6.96 22.07 4.56
CA GLU A 288 -8.29 21.52 4.32
C GLU A 288 -8.52 20.27 5.19
N LYS A 289 -9.39 20.37 6.19
CA LYS A 289 -9.62 19.32 7.21
C LYS A 289 -9.99 17.97 6.63
N ARG A 290 -10.75 17.93 5.54
CA ARG A 290 -11.13 16.67 4.86
C ARG A 290 -9.96 15.87 4.30
N PHE A 291 -8.78 16.48 4.21
CA PHE A 291 -7.55 15.82 3.73
C PHE A 291 -6.60 15.41 4.85
N LEU A 292 -7.06 15.43 6.08
CA LEU A 292 -6.28 14.91 7.22
C LEU A 292 -5.95 13.43 7.00
N PHE A 293 -4.77 13.04 7.50
CA PHE A 293 -4.31 11.65 7.44
C PHE A 293 -5.12 10.73 8.34
N GLY A 294 -5.01 9.45 8.07
CA GLY A 294 -5.58 8.40 8.89
C GLY A 294 -6.87 7.81 8.32
N LEU A 295 -7.33 6.77 8.98
CA LEU A 295 -8.60 6.13 8.70
C LEU A 295 -9.69 6.87 9.47
N HIS A 296 -10.72 7.29 8.76
CA HIS A 296 -11.89 7.95 9.33
C HIS A 296 -13.06 6.98 9.42
N LYS A 297 -14.04 7.26 10.27
CA LYS A 297 -15.25 6.44 10.36
C LYS A 297 -16.05 6.54 9.07
N ALA A 298 -16.69 5.44 8.68
CA ALA A 298 -17.56 5.41 7.51
C ALA A 298 -18.72 6.42 7.67
N GLY A 299 -18.94 7.26 6.64
CA GLY A 299 -19.97 8.28 6.63
C GLY A 299 -19.63 9.55 7.43
N GLU A 300 -18.43 9.68 7.98
CA GLU A 300 -17.97 10.90 8.64
C GLU A 300 -17.82 12.03 7.60
N GLN A 301 -18.59 13.11 7.79
CA GLN A 301 -18.49 14.30 6.94
C GLN A 301 -17.59 15.34 7.61
N TYR A 302 -16.73 15.94 6.83
CA TYR A 302 -15.85 17.04 7.26
C TYR A 302 -16.41 18.33 6.67
N GLU A 303 -17.07 19.08 7.50
CA GLU A 303 -17.46 20.47 7.23
C GLU A 303 -16.25 21.40 7.26
#